data_2c7d982ab3b8a336b57d33132d973a39
#
_entry.id   2c7d982ab3b8a336b57d33132d973a39
#
_cell.length_a   1.000
_cell.length_b   1.000
_cell.length_c   1.000
_cell.angle_alpha   90.00
_cell.angle_beta   90.00
_cell.angle_gamma   90.00
#
_symmetry.space_group_name_H-M   'P 1'
#
loop_
_entity.id
_entity.type
_entity.pdbx_description
1 polymer ?
#
loop_
_entity_poly.entity_id
_entity_poly.type
_entity_poly.pdbx_seq_one_letter_code
_entity_poly.pdbx_strand_id
1 'polypeptide(L)'
;MATQKKTADVDYSMQEKIMALYELQKIDSKIDEINKVKGELPLEVQDLEDEMTGLKTRIANINAEIEELNTLTKQRKREVDQAKIMIGNYKEQQNNVRNNREFDAITKEIEYQELEIELAEKRLKEYSAGVKAKKLQLEEAENLSVERAADLAAKKAELEGIEAETAPLVAEYAAQGERVKEKID
;
A
#
# COMPACT_ATOMS: atom_id res chain seq x y z
N MET A 1 39.40 -51.75 -33.41
CA MET A 1 39.88 -52.09 -32.05
C MET A 1 39.44 -50.95 -31.15
N ALA A 2 38.38 -51.16 -30.42
CA ALA A 2 37.80 -50.19 -29.47
C ALA A 2 38.47 -50.42 -28.12
N THR A 3 39.25 -49.43 -27.66
CA THR A 3 39.86 -49.44 -26.34
C THR A 3 38.82 -48.98 -25.34
N GLN A 4 38.16 -49.92 -24.65
CA GLN A 4 37.36 -49.64 -23.45
C GLN A 4 38.30 -49.13 -22.38
N LYS A 5 38.14 -47.87 -21.99
CA LYS A 5 38.72 -47.32 -20.77
C LYS A 5 37.93 -47.92 -19.59
N LYS A 6 38.50 -48.92 -18.95
CA LYS A 6 38.07 -49.40 -17.62
C LYS A 6 38.20 -48.23 -16.65
N THR A 7 37.09 -47.72 -16.18
CA THR A 7 37.04 -46.94 -14.96
C THR A 7 37.47 -47.88 -13.84
N ALA A 8 38.56 -47.58 -13.15
CA ALA A 8 39.00 -48.32 -11.99
C ALA A 8 37.93 -48.19 -10.90
N ASP A 9 37.31 -49.30 -10.53
CA ASP A 9 36.52 -49.42 -9.32
C ASP A 9 37.47 -49.16 -8.14
N VAL A 10 37.41 -47.96 -7.58
CA VAL A 10 38.11 -47.63 -6.34
C VAL A 10 37.23 -48.12 -5.20
N ASP A 11 37.59 -49.28 -4.62
CA ASP A 11 36.89 -49.83 -3.44
C ASP A 11 37.29 -49.01 -2.20
N TYR A 12 36.39 -48.05 -1.82
CA TYR A 12 36.58 -47.23 -0.63
C TYR A 12 36.31 -48.03 0.65
N SER A 13 37.13 -47.84 1.69
CA SER A 13 36.92 -48.47 2.99
C SER A 13 35.59 -48.01 3.62
N MET A 14 35.00 -48.82 4.49
CA MET A 14 33.78 -48.49 5.20
C MET A 14 33.89 -47.14 5.93
N GLN A 15 35.06 -46.83 6.47
CA GLN A 15 35.33 -45.60 7.18
C GLN A 15 35.29 -44.38 6.22
N GLU A 16 35.85 -44.52 5.03
CA GLU A 16 35.80 -43.48 3.99
C GLU A 16 34.38 -43.25 3.50
N LYS A 17 33.58 -44.29 3.34
CA LYS A 17 32.16 -44.18 2.96
C LYS A 17 31.34 -43.46 4.04
N ILE A 18 31.57 -43.76 5.35
CA ILE A 18 30.92 -43.07 6.47
C ILE A 18 31.32 -41.60 6.53
N MET A 19 32.56 -41.26 6.32
CA MET A 19 33.05 -39.88 6.26
C MET A 19 32.43 -39.14 5.06
N ALA A 20 32.31 -39.76 3.91
CA ALA A 20 31.68 -39.23 2.73
C ALA A 20 30.17 -38.95 2.97
N LEU A 21 29.45 -39.82 3.62
CA LEU A 21 28.04 -39.61 4.01
C LEU A 21 27.88 -38.40 4.95
N TYR A 22 28.78 -38.24 5.91
CA TYR A 22 28.78 -37.12 6.82
C TYR A 22 29.06 -35.79 6.10
N GLU A 23 30.00 -35.76 5.17
CA GLU A 23 30.28 -34.58 4.32
C GLU A 23 29.08 -34.24 3.43
N LEU A 24 28.46 -35.25 2.82
CA LEU A 24 27.27 -35.07 2.00
C LEU A 24 26.13 -34.45 2.81
N GLN A 25 25.88 -34.94 4.03
CA GLN A 25 24.87 -34.37 4.91
C GLN A 25 25.14 -32.91 5.26
N LYS A 26 26.40 -32.54 5.49
CA LYS A 26 26.77 -31.13 5.72
C LYS A 26 26.52 -30.25 4.50
N ILE A 27 26.83 -30.75 3.30
CA ILE A 27 26.61 -30.04 2.03
C ILE A 27 25.11 -29.84 1.81
N ASP A 28 24.31 -30.89 1.96
CA ASP A 28 22.84 -30.82 1.82
C ASP A 28 22.23 -29.85 2.82
N SER A 29 22.68 -29.87 4.08
CA SER A 29 22.22 -28.92 5.11
C SER A 29 22.51 -27.45 4.73
N LYS A 30 23.67 -27.16 4.15
CA LYS A 30 23.99 -25.80 3.68
C LYS A 30 23.14 -25.35 2.50
N ILE A 31 22.88 -26.26 1.56
CA ILE A 31 21.97 -26.02 0.45
C ILE A 31 20.55 -25.72 0.95
N ASP A 32 20.07 -26.49 1.92
CA ASP A 32 18.75 -26.32 2.52
C ASP A 32 18.62 -24.97 3.25
N GLU A 33 19.63 -24.53 3.99
CA GLU A 33 19.67 -23.22 4.64
C GLU A 33 19.59 -22.08 3.61
N ILE A 34 20.36 -22.17 2.54
CA ILE A 34 20.34 -21.19 1.43
C ILE A 34 18.95 -21.15 0.79
N ASN A 35 18.38 -22.30 0.46
CA ASN A 35 17.07 -22.42 -0.16
C ASN A 35 15.96 -21.87 0.74
N LYS A 36 16.05 -22.05 2.06
CA LYS A 36 15.12 -21.49 3.03
C LYS A 36 15.11 -19.96 2.98
N VAL A 37 16.28 -19.32 3.03
CA VAL A 37 16.41 -17.85 2.93
C VAL A 37 15.89 -17.35 1.58
N LYS A 38 16.24 -18.02 0.48
CA LYS A 38 15.71 -17.70 -0.86
C LYS A 38 14.20 -17.83 -0.98
N GLY A 39 13.58 -18.72 -0.22
CA GLY A 39 12.14 -18.92 -0.19
C GLY A 39 11.40 -17.88 0.66
N GLU A 40 12.01 -17.41 1.75
CA GLU A 40 11.40 -16.43 2.67
C GLU A 40 11.42 -15.00 2.13
N LEU A 41 12.55 -14.54 1.57
CA LEU A 41 12.69 -13.16 1.05
C LEU A 41 11.70 -12.79 -0.07
N PRO A 42 11.44 -13.63 -1.08
CA PRO A 42 10.43 -13.33 -2.09
C PRO A 42 9.03 -13.15 -1.51
N LEU A 43 8.68 -13.89 -0.45
CA LEU A 43 7.40 -13.75 0.25
C LEU A 43 7.33 -12.43 1.00
N GLU A 44 8.39 -12.02 1.69
CA GLU A 44 8.47 -10.70 2.34
C GLU A 44 8.35 -9.56 1.33
N VAL A 45 9.00 -9.67 0.17
CA VAL A 45 8.87 -8.70 -0.92
C VAL A 45 7.43 -8.64 -1.43
N GLN A 46 6.78 -9.78 -1.63
CA GLN A 46 5.40 -9.85 -2.08
C GLN A 46 4.45 -9.19 -1.06
N ASP A 47 4.62 -9.47 0.22
CA ASP A 47 3.83 -8.88 1.29
C ASP A 47 3.97 -7.35 1.32
N LEU A 48 5.17 -6.82 1.14
CA LEU A 48 5.42 -5.38 1.03
C LEU A 48 4.81 -4.77 -0.23
N GLU A 49 4.85 -5.45 -1.37
CA GLU A 49 4.20 -5.02 -2.61
C GLU A 49 2.68 -4.96 -2.46
N ASP A 50 2.08 -5.95 -1.81
CA ASP A 50 0.64 -6.00 -1.51
C ASP A 50 0.24 -4.88 -0.55
N GLU A 51 1.04 -4.61 0.49
CA GLU A 51 0.86 -3.50 1.41
C GLU A 51 0.94 -2.14 0.68
N MET A 52 1.90 -1.96 -0.22
CA MET A 52 2.02 -0.76 -1.05
C MET A 52 0.80 -0.56 -1.97
N THR A 53 0.28 -1.62 -2.55
CA THR A 53 -0.94 -1.57 -3.36
C THR A 53 -2.14 -1.16 -2.52
N GLY A 54 -2.29 -1.70 -1.32
CA GLY A 54 -3.31 -1.31 -0.36
C GLY A 54 -3.22 0.16 0.06
N LEU A 55 -2.01 0.66 0.31
CA LEU A 55 -1.76 2.06 0.64
C LEU A 55 -2.09 3.01 -0.52
N LYS A 56 -1.75 2.66 -1.75
CA LYS A 56 -2.13 3.44 -2.95
C LYS A 56 -3.65 3.55 -3.09
N THR A 57 -4.36 2.46 -2.90
CA THR A 57 -5.83 2.43 -2.92
C THR A 57 -6.40 3.31 -1.82
N ARG A 58 -5.88 3.21 -0.60
CA ARG A 58 -6.30 4.05 0.54
C ARG A 58 -6.08 5.54 0.26
N ILE A 59 -4.92 5.91 -0.25
CA ILE A 59 -4.60 7.30 -0.63
C ILE A 59 -5.55 7.81 -1.71
N ALA A 60 -5.82 7.02 -2.74
CA ALA A 60 -6.77 7.37 -3.79
C ALA A 60 -8.19 7.59 -3.24
N ASN A 61 -8.64 6.72 -2.33
CA ASN A 61 -9.95 6.86 -1.69
C ASN A 61 -10.04 8.12 -0.81
N ILE A 62 -9.01 8.42 -0.03
CA ILE A 62 -8.96 9.64 0.80
C ILE A 62 -9.00 10.88 -0.08
N ASN A 63 -8.24 10.91 -1.17
CA ASN A 63 -8.27 12.02 -2.13
C ASN A 63 -9.65 12.20 -2.77
N ALA A 64 -10.32 11.10 -3.14
CA ALA A 64 -11.69 11.14 -3.66
C ALA A 64 -12.69 11.69 -2.64
N GLU A 65 -12.58 11.31 -1.38
CA GLU A 65 -13.42 11.83 -0.29
C GLU A 65 -13.18 13.33 -0.04
N ILE A 66 -11.92 13.79 -0.12
CA ILE A 66 -11.59 15.22 -0.04
C ILE A 66 -12.22 16.00 -1.20
N GLU A 67 -12.12 15.49 -2.43
CA GLU A 67 -12.74 16.11 -3.60
C GLU A 67 -14.26 16.19 -3.48
N GLU A 68 -14.90 15.14 -2.97
CA GLU A 68 -16.33 15.14 -2.70
C GLU A 68 -16.71 16.22 -1.68
N LEU A 69 -15.98 16.32 -0.57
CA LEU A 69 -16.20 17.38 0.44
C LEU A 69 -15.97 18.77 -0.14
N ASN A 70 -14.99 18.97 -1.00
CA ASN A 70 -14.74 20.23 -1.68
C ASN A 70 -15.88 20.59 -2.63
N THR A 71 -16.43 19.62 -3.34
CA THR A 71 -17.59 19.80 -4.23
C THR A 71 -18.85 20.21 -3.44
N LEU A 72 -19.12 19.52 -2.33
CA LEU A 72 -20.21 19.85 -1.42
C LEU A 72 -20.05 21.25 -0.81
N THR A 73 -18.83 21.61 -0.45
CA THR A 73 -18.49 22.97 0.04
C THR A 73 -18.82 24.04 -0.98
N LYS A 74 -18.45 23.85 -2.23
CA LYS A 74 -18.78 24.79 -3.33
C LYS A 74 -20.29 24.90 -3.53
N GLN A 75 -21.00 23.78 -3.50
CA GLN A 75 -22.44 23.75 -3.63
C GLN A 75 -23.13 24.51 -2.50
N ARG A 76 -22.73 24.28 -1.25
CA ARG A 76 -23.31 24.99 -0.09
C ARG A 76 -23.03 26.49 -0.12
N LYS A 77 -21.84 26.90 -0.54
CA LYS A 77 -21.52 28.32 -0.73
C LYS A 77 -22.41 29.00 -1.76
N ARG A 78 -22.68 28.32 -2.89
CA ARG A 78 -23.63 28.82 -3.90
C ARG A 78 -25.04 28.96 -3.35
N GLU A 79 -25.51 27.98 -2.56
CA GLU A 79 -26.82 28.03 -1.90
C GLU A 79 -26.91 29.21 -0.94
N VAL A 80 -25.86 29.49 -0.16
CA VAL A 80 -25.78 30.66 0.73
C VAL A 80 -25.85 31.96 -0.09
N ASP A 81 -25.10 32.07 -1.17
CA ASP A 81 -25.11 33.27 -2.03
C ASP A 81 -26.47 33.48 -2.67
N GLN A 82 -27.12 32.42 -3.17
CA GLN A 82 -28.48 32.48 -3.71
C GLN A 82 -29.51 32.90 -2.66
N ALA A 83 -29.44 32.34 -1.47
CA ALA A 83 -30.33 32.68 -0.34
C ALA A 83 -30.15 34.15 0.07
N LYS A 84 -28.93 34.67 0.10
CA LYS A 84 -28.68 36.10 0.36
C LYS A 84 -29.27 37.01 -0.70
N ILE A 85 -29.18 36.64 -1.97
CA ILE A 85 -29.81 37.36 -3.08
C ILE A 85 -31.33 37.35 -2.91
N MET A 86 -31.93 36.22 -2.61
CA MET A 86 -33.37 36.09 -2.37
C MET A 86 -33.85 36.95 -1.19
N ILE A 87 -33.09 36.96 -0.10
CA ILE A 87 -33.36 37.82 1.06
C ILE A 87 -33.35 39.30 0.66
N GLY A 88 -32.36 39.71 -0.13
CA GLY A 88 -32.28 41.07 -0.68
C GLY A 88 -33.53 41.42 -1.49
N ASN A 89 -33.97 40.55 -2.38
CA ASN A 89 -35.16 40.72 -3.20
C ASN A 89 -36.43 40.77 -2.34
N TYR A 90 -36.56 39.87 -1.35
CA TYR A 90 -37.73 39.89 -0.44
C TYR A 90 -37.78 41.14 0.44
N LYS A 91 -36.66 41.65 0.91
CA LYS A 91 -36.59 42.91 1.65
C LYS A 91 -37.02 44.09 0.79
N GLU A 92 -36.63 44.13 -0.47
CA GLU A 92 -37.07 45.14 -1.44
C GLU A 92 -38.58 45.05 -1.69
N GLN A 93 -39.13 43.87 -1.91
CA GLN A 93 -40.56 43.60 -2.04
C GLN A 93 -41.33 44.05 -0.78
N GLN A 94 -40.80 43.74 0.40
CA GLN A 94 -41.39 44.09 1.68
C GLN A 94 -41.56 45.62 1.84
N ASN A 95 -40.60 46.41 1.36
CA ASN A 95 -40.67 47.86 1.39
C ASN A 95 -41.77 48.43 0.46
N ASN A 96 -42.17 47.70 -0.58
CA ASN A 96 -43.16 48.12 -1.55
C ASN A 96 -44.58 47.60 -1.26
N VAL A 97 -44.74 46.71 -0.30
CA VAL A 97 -46.03 46.11 0.07
C VAL A 97 -46.81 47.01 1.02
N ARG A 98 -48.12 47.17 0.77
CA ARG A 98 -49.02 47.98 1.59
C ARG A 98 -49.95 47.14 2.49
N ASN A 99 -50.05 45.85 2.24
CA ASN A 99 -50.95 44.93 2.95
C ASN A 99 -50.15 44.16 4.03
N ASN A 100 -50.61 44.18 5.25
CA ASN A 100 -49.99 43.49 6.38
C ASN A 100 -49.86 41.98 6.15
N ARG A 101 -50.84 41.37 5.50
CA ARG A 101 -50.82 39.93 5.23
C ARG A 101 -49.70 39.54 4.27
N GLU A 102 -49.49 40.31 3.24
CA GLU A 102 -48.39 40.15 2.28
C GLU A 102 -47.04 40.43 2.95
N PHE A 103 -46.99 41.48 3.79
CA PHE A 103 -45.79 41.80 4.56
C PHE A 103 -45.38 40.65 5.48
N ASP A 104 -46.32 40.07 6.20
CA ASP A 104 -46.06 38.92 7.09
C ASP A 104 -45.63 37.68 6.32
N ALA A 105 -46.22 37.42 5.17
CA ALA A 105 -45.84 36.34 4.29
C ALA A 105 -44.38 36.46 3.80
N ILE A 106 -43.98 37.66 3.38
CA ILE A 106 -42.59 37.94 2.95
C ILE A 106 -41.63 37.84 4.13
N THR A 107 -42.02 38.30 5.30
CA THR A 107 -41.22 38.17 6.53
C THR A 107 -40.92 36.68 6.82
N LYS A 108 -41.91 35.80 6.68
CA LYS A 108 -41.72 34.37 6.85
C LYS A 108 -40.77 33.75 5.81
N GLU A 109 -40.85 34.23 4.57
CA GLU A 109 -39.91 33.78 3.53
C GLU A 109 -38.46 34.22 3.84
N ILE A 110 -38.27 35.42 4.35
CA ILE A 110 -36.97 35.92 4.79
C ILE A 110 -36.44 35.06 5.94
N GLU A 111 -37.25 34.80 6.96
CA GLU A 111 -36.88 33.95 8.07
C GLU A 111 -36.50 32.53 7.62
N TYR A 112 -37.24 31.96 6.67
CA TYR A 112 -36.93 30.65 6.08
C TYR A 112 -35.57 30.67 5.39
N GLN A 113 -35.26 31.67 4.58
CA GLN A 113 -33.99 31.81 3.90
C GLN A 113 -32.83 32.04 4.88
N GLU A 114 -33.05 32.78 5.97
CA GLU A 114 -32.05 32.95 7.03
C GLU A 114 -31.72 31.65 7.74
N LEU A 115 -32.74 30.80 8.00
CA LEU A 115 -32.55 29.47 8.55
C LEU A 115 -31.81 28.53 7.60
N GLU A 116 -32.10 28.62 6.29
CA GLU A 116 -31.38 27.87 5.27
C GLU A 116 -29.89 28.26 5.20
N ILE A 117 -29.59 29.56 5.34
CA ILE A 117 -28.21 30.05 5.43
C ILE A 117 -27.51 29.52 6.67
N GLU A 118 -28.17 29.58 7.82
CA GLU A 118 -27.62 29.07 9.08
C GLU A 118 -27.30 27.59 8.99
N LEU A 119 -28.23 26.81 8.43
CA LEU A 119 -28.02 25.38 8.21
C LEU A 119 -26.86 25.11 7.25
N ALA A 120 -26.78 25.84 6.14
CA ALA A 120 -25.70 25.71 5.16
C ALA A 120 -24.33 26.09 5.76
N GLU A 121 -24.28 27.16 6.56
CA GLU A 121 -23.04 27.57 7.26
C GLU A 121 -22.59 26.53 8.26
N LYS A 122 -23.51 25.88 8.99
CA LYS A 122 -23.20 24.76 9.86
C LYS A 122 -22.61 23.59 9.07
N ARG A 123 -23.19 23.24 7.94
CA ARG A 123 -22.69 22.21 7.04
C ARG A 123 -21.30 22.55 6.50
N LEU A 124 -21.04 23.80 6.14
CA LEU A 124 -19.73 24.27 5.69
C LEU A 124 -18.65 24.08 6.76
N LYS A 125 -18.97 24.34 8.03
CA LYS A 125 -18.06 24.06 9.16
C LYS A 125 -17.77 22.57 9.30
N GLU A 126 -18.79 21.74 9.19
CA GLU A 126 -18.63 20.27 9.24
C GLU A 126 -17.74 19.76 8.10
N TYR A 127 -17.94 20.26 6.87
CA TYR A 127 -17.12 19.90 5.73
C TYR A 127 -15.67 20.37 5.87
N SER A 128 -15.47 21.59 6.37
CA SER A 128 -14.13 22.11 6.65
C SER A 128 -13.37 21.25 7.67
N ALA A 129 -14.05 20.86 8.76
CA ALA A 129 -13.47 19.94 9.75
C ALA A 129 -13.20 18.56 9.16
N GLY A 130 -14.10 18.05 8.33
CA GLY A 130 -13.93 16.79 7.62
C GLY A 130 -12.72 16.80 6.67
N VAL A 131 -12.53 17.87 5.92
CA VAL A 131 -11.36 18.04 5.04
C VAL A 131 -10.06 18.07 5.84
N LYS A 132 -10.01 18.77 6.96
CA LYS A 132 -8.83 18.78 7.83
C LYS A 132 -8.49 17.40 8.36
N ALA A 133 -9.49 16.67 8.84
CA ALA A 133 -9.31 15.30 9.34
C ALA A 133 -8.80 14.35 8.24
N LYS A 134 -9.38 14.45 7.03
CA LYS A 134 -8.95 13.65 5.87
C LYS A 134 -7.54 14.00 5.40
N LYS A 135 -7.16 15.27 5.43
CA LYS A 135 -5.78 15.69 5.10
C LYS A 135 -4.74 15.13 6.07
N LEU A 136 -5.06 15.04 7.36
CA LEU A 136 -4.20 14.38 8.35
C LEU A 136 -4.05 12.90 8.05
N GLN A 137 -5.14 12.21 7.75
CA GLN A 137 -5.12 10.80 7.35
C GLN A 137 -4.33 10.59 6.06
N LEU A 138 -4.44 11.50 5.11
CA LEU A 138 -3.68 11.47 3.87
C LEU A 138 -2.18 11.59 4.12
N GLU A 139 -1.77 12.56 4.94
CA GLU A 139 -0.37 12.76 5.32
C GLU A 139 0.22 11.52 6.00
N GLU A 140 -0.50 10.94 6.96
CA GLU A 140 -0.10 9.68 7.61
C GLU A 140 0.06 8.53 6.62
N ALA A 141 -0.89 8.38 5.69
CA ALA A 141 -0.85 7.34 4.67
C ALA A 141 0.30 7.56 3.66
N GLU A 142 0.55 8.80 3.26
CA GLU A 142 1.66 9.15 2.37
C GLU A 142 3.02 8.91 3.05
N ASN A 143 3.18 9.28 4.32
CA ASN A 143 4.39 9.03 5.09
C ASN A 143 4.64 7.53 5.24
N LEU A 144 3.61 6.76 5.56
CA LEU A 144 3.70 5.30 5.63
C LEU A 144 4.05 4.69 4.27
N SER A 145 3.50 5.23 3.18
CA SER A 145 3.82 4.79 1.82
C SER A 145 5.30 5.01 1.47
N VAL A 146 5.86 6.16 1.85
CA VAL A 146 7.29 6.45 1.66
C VAL A 146 8.16 5.49 2.46
N GLU A 147 7.83 5.25 3.72
CA GLU A 147 8.54 4.31 4.60
C GLU A 147 8.51 2.87 4.02
N ARG A 148 7.33 2.40 3.60
CA ARG A 148 7.19 1.07 3.02
C ARG A 148 7.88 0.93 1.67
N ALA A 149 7.92 1.98 0.86
CA ALA A 149 8.67 2.00 -0.39
C ALA A 149 10.17 1.85 -0.16
N ALA A 150 10.71 2.49 0.86
CA ALA A 150 12.11 2.33 1.26
C ALA A 150 12.40 0.91 1.76
N ASP A 151 11.53 0.33 2.59
CA ASP A 151 11.64 -1.05 3.06
C ASP A 151 11.59 -2.04 1.89
N LEU A 152 10.69 -1.83 0.94
CA LEU A 152 10.58 -2.67 -0.26
C LEU A 152 11.85 -2.60 -1.11
N ALA A 153 12.40 -1.41 -1.34
CA ALA A 153 13.64 -1.22 -2.09
C ALA A 153 14.81 -1.94 -1.39
N ALA A 154 14.92 -1.83 -0.07
CA ALA A 154 15.94 -2.50 0.72
C ALA A 154 15.82 -4.03 0.64
N LYS A 155 14.60 -4.57 0.75
CA LYS A 155 14.35 -6.03 0.65
C LYS A 155 14.62 -6.56 -0.75
N LYS A 156 14.27 -5.83 -1.80
CA LYS A 156 14.60 -6.20 -3.20
C LYS A 156 16.11 -6.24 -3.42
N ALA A 157 16.84 -5.24 -2.92
CA ALA A 157 18.29 -5.19 -3.02
C ALA A 157 18.94 -6.36 -2.26
N GLU A 158 18.44 -6.70 -1.06
CA GLU A 158 18.88 -7.84 -0.27
C GLU A 158 18.64 -9.16 -1.03
N LEU A 159 17.46 -9.32 -1.63
CA LEU A 159 17.13 -10.52 -2.43
C LEU A 159 18.06 -10.66 -3.64
N GLU A 160 18.29 -9.59 -4.39
CA GLU A 160 19.21 -9.59 -5.53
C GLU A 160 20.64 -9.93 -5.09
N GLY A 161 21.10 -9.36 -3.97
CA GLY A 161 22.42 -9.65 -3.39
C GLY A 161 22.56 -11.11 -2.99
N ILE A 162 21.58 -11.68 -2.33
CA ILE A 162 21.58 -13.09 -1.93
C ILE A 162 21.51 -14.02 -3.13
N GLU A 163 20.70 -13.72 -4.13
CA GLU A 163 20.64 -14.50 -5.37
C GLU A 163 21.98 -14.49 -6.11
N ALA A 164 22.64 -13.33 -6.20
CA ALA A 164 23.95 -13.20 -6.83
C ALA A 164 25.06 -13.93 -6.07
N GLU A 165 25.03 -13.89 -4.72
CA GLU A 165 26.02 -14.58 -3.87
C GLU A 165 25.81 -16.09 -3.79
N THR A 166 24.53 -16.51 -3.75
CA THR A 166 24.20 -17.93 -3.49
C THR A 166 24.16 -18.79 -4.73
N ALA A 167 23.88 -18.24 -5.91
CA ALA A 167 23.86 -19.01 -7.15
C ALA A 167 25.19 -19.77 -7.42
N PRO A 168 26.37 -19.13 -7.36
CA PRO A 168 27.63 -19.87 -7.49
C PRO A 168 27.90 -20.84 -6.35
N LEU A 169 27.51 -20.52 -5.11
CA LEU A 169 27.67 -21.40 -3.96
C LEU A 169 26.82 -22.66 -4.07
N VAL A 170 25.57 -22.54 -4.48
CA VAL A 170 24.68 -23.70 -4.71
C VAL A 170 25.23 -24.59 -5.80
N ALA A 171 25.73 -24.02 -6.90
CA ALA A 171 26.35 -24.77 -7.98
C ALA A 171 27.63 -25.51 -7.50
N GLU A 172 28.47 -24.86 -6.68
CA GLU A 172 29.67 -25.47 -6.10
C GLU A 172 29.32 -26.60 -5.15
N TYR A 173 28.38 -26.40 -4.23
CA TYR A 173 27.93 -27.44 -3.29
C TYR A 173 27.28 -28.62 -4.01
N ALA A 174 26.50 -28.40 -5.04
CA ALA A 174 25.93 -29.46 -5.85
C ALA A 174 27.03 -30.29 -6.53
N ALA A 175 28.05 -29.63 -7.10
CA ALA A 175 29.18 -30.31 -7.70
C ALA A 175 30.01 -31.11 -6.66
N GLN A 176 30.22 -30.55 -5.46
CA GLN A 176 30.87 -31.27 -4.35
C GLN A 176 30.06 -32.50 -3.91
N GLY A 177 28.73 -32.34 -3.80
CA GLY A 177 27.80 -33.42 -3.47
C GLY A 177 27.87 -34.58 -4.45
N GLU A 178 27.92 -34.33 -5.74
CA GLU A 178 28.08 -35.38 -6.76
C GLU A 178 29.43 -36.09 -6.65
N ARG A 179 30.53 -35.38 -6.42
CA ARG A 179 31.86 -36.00 -6.18
C ARG A 179 31.90 -36.87 -4.93
N VAL A 180 31.17 -36.47 -3.88
CA VAL A 180 31.11 -37.24 -2.64
C VAL A 180 30.23 -38.47 -2.83
N LYS A 181 29.14 -38.40 -3.60
CA LYS A 181 28.30 -39.57 -3.94
C LYS A 181 29.10 -40.67 -4.65
N GLU A 182 29.99 -40.27 -5.57
CA GLU A 182 30.87 -41.22 -6.25
C GLU A 182 31.74 -42.08 -5.29
N LYS A 183 31.98 -41.60 -4.07
CA LYS A 183 32.72 -42.33 -3.03
C LYS A 183 31.85 -43.29 -2.19
N ILE A 184 30.52 -43.11 -2.27
CA ILE A 184 29.56 -43.91 -1.50
C ILE A 184 29.11 -45.12 -2.26
N ASP A 185 28.95 -45.01 -3.58
CA ASP A 185 28.57 -46.06 -4.51
C ASP A 185 29.79 -46.94 -4.83
#